data_8ac2fc92c45828088aa36fde81d24d58
#
_entry.id   8ac2fc92c45828088aa36fde81d24d58
#
_cell.length_a   1.000
_cell.length_b   1.000
_cell.length_c   1.000
_cell.angle_alpha   90.00
_cell.angle_beta   90.00
_cell.angle_gamma   90.00
#
_symmetry.space_group_name_H-M   'P 1'
#
loop_
_entity.id
_entity.type
_entity.pdbx_description
1 polymer ?
#
loop_
_entity_poly.entity_id
_entity_poly.type
_entity_poly.pdbx_seq_one_letter_code
_entity_poly.pdbx_strand_id
1 'polypeptide(L)'
;MKKILPLLFIAFLGCIQSDFQLETVDAAALHKQIATHKGKEAVLVNFWATTCAPCLKEFPMIVELSNKYKDNGIKIYFVTTDWMDYKDRAIAFLEKQGVKGVTFIKEEGNDNNFIRAINDDWSGALPFTIVFDKNGNITDHWEMEKDKTRFESAIKKAIES
;
A
#
# COMPACT_ATOMS: atom_id res chain seq x y z
N MET A 1 9.05 5.54 64.50
CA MET A 1 9.90 5.74 63.31
C MET A 1 9.19 5.14 62.09
N LYS A 2 8.59 5.99 61.23
CA LYS A 2 7.86 5.55 60.04
C LYS A 2 8.87 5.44 58.87
N LYS A 3 9.06 4.22 58.33
CA LYS A 3 9.87 3.98 57.13
C LYS A 3 9.08 4.41 55.91
N ILE A 4 9.52 5.46 55.21
CA ILE A 4 9.00 5.89 53.92
C ILE A 4 9.66 5.02 52.83
N LEU A 5 8.88 4.16 52.20
CA LEU A 5 9.30 3.34 51.06
C LEU A 5 9.23 4.21 49.78
N PRO A 6 10.30 4.41 49.01
CA PRO A 6 10.22 5.18 47.79
C PRO A 6 9.45 4.40 46.72
N LEU A 7 8.41 5.02 46.20
CA LEU A 7 7.63 4.52 45.08
C LEU A 7 8.46 4.68 43.80
N LEU A 8 8.99 3.57 43.28
CA LEU A 8 9.73 3.56 42.03
C LEU A 8 8.73 3.72 40.85
N PHE A 9 8.72 4.93 40.27
CA PHE A 9 7.93 5.22 39.09
C PHE A 9 8.66 4.61 37.86
N ILE A 10 8.26 3.42 37.45
CA ILE A 10 8.73 2.82 36.19
C ILE A 10 7.98 3.52 35.06
N ALA A 11 8.65 4.48 34.40
CA ALA A 11 8.18 5.08 33.16
C ALA A 11 8.24 4.00 32.05
N PHE A 12 7.08 3.45 31.68
CA PHE A 12 6.95 2.66 30.46
C PHE A 12 7.16 3.61 29.27
N LEU A 13 8.37 3.63 28.70
CA LEU A 13 8.55 4.13 27.34
C LEU A 13 7.84 3.14 26.41
N GLY A 14 6.59 3.45 26.07
CA GLY A 14 5.88 2.77 25.00
C GLY A 14 6.63 3.01 23.69
N CYS A 15 7.30 2.01 23.13
CA CYS A 15 7.72 2.02 21.73
C CYS A 15 6.43 2.24 20.90
N ILE A 16 6.34 3.36 20.20
CA ILE A 16 5.33 3.57 19.17
C ILE A 16 5.72 2.64 18.03
N GLN A 17 5.11 1.45 18.01
CA GLN A 17 5.29 0.51 16.92
C GLN A 17 4.38 0.98 15.78
N SER A 18 4.95 1.22 14.60
CA SER A 18 4.16 1.57 13.41
C SER A 18 3.16 0.44 13.10
N ASP A 19 1.92 0.81 12.78
CA ASP A 19 0.86 -0.14 12.44
C ASP A 19 1.08 -0.83 11.08
N PHE A 20 2.19 -0.53 10.38
CA PHE A 20 2.53 -1.11 9.09
C PHE A 20 4.00 -1.55 9.01
N GLN A 21 4.29 -2.38 8.00
CA GLN A 21 5.64 -2.81 7.62
C GLN A 21 5.91 -2.37 6.19
N LEU A 22 7.04 -1.66 5.95
CA LEU A 22 7.49 -1.27 4.62
C LEU A 22 8.59 -2.24 4.15
N GLU A 23 8.22 -3.14 3.24
CA GLU A 23 9.10 -4.17 2.68
C GLU A 23 9.62 -3.77 1.30
N THR A 24 10.87 -4.10 0.99
CA THR A 24 11.43 -3.90 -0.35
C THR A 24 10.95 -5.02 -1.27
N VAL A 25 10.52 -4.68 -2.49
CA VAL A 25 9.93 -5.64 -3.42
C VAL A 25 10.38 -5.38 -4.86
N ASP A 26 10.76 -6.44 -5.57
CA ASP A 26 10.81 -6.46 -7.03
C ASP A 26 9.43 -6.87 -7.62
N ALA A 27 9.31 -6.81 -8.94
CA ALA A 27 8.05 -7.16 -9.60
C ALA A 27 7.64 -8.63 -9.39
N ALA A 28 8.61 -9.56 -9.38
CA ALA A 28 8.34 -10.99 -9.21
C ALA A 28 7.84 -11.29 -7.79
N ALA A 29 8.48 -10.69 -6.77
CA ALA A 29 8.05 -10.82 -5.38
C ALA A 29 6.68 -10.18 -5.14
N LEU A 30 6.38 -9.03 -5.78
CA LEU A 30 5.06 -8.41 -5.72
C LEU A 30 3.98 -9.30 -6.34
N HIS A 31 4.22 -9.86 -7.52
CA HIS A 31 3.30 -10.84 -8.13
C HIS A 31 3.10 -12.08 -7.26
N LYS A 32 4.16 -12.58 -6.63
CA LYS A 32 4.06 -13.68 -5.67
C LYS A 32 3.19 -13.31 -4.47
N GLN A 33 3.36 -12.10 -3.94
CA GLN A 33 2.51 -11.59 -2.84
C GLN A 33 1.04 -11.49 -3.27
N ILE A 34 0.75 -10.95 -4.45
CA ILE A 34 -0.61 -10.89 -5.02
C ILE A 34 -1.18 -12.32 -5.14
N ALA A 35 -0.40 -13.27 -5.62
CA ALA A 35 -0.83 -14.66 -5.79
C ALA A 35 -1.21 -15.37 -4.47
N THR A 36 -0.74 -14.91 -3.30
CA THR A 36 -1.15 -15.46 -2.00
C THR A 36 -2.64 -15.25 -1.69
N HIS A 37 -3.27 -14.30 -2.37
CA HIS A 37 -4.70 -13.99 -2.24
C HIS A 37 -5.59 -14.81 -3.18
N LYS A 38 -4.99 -15.56 -4.13
CA LYS A 38 -5.74 -16.35 -5.10
C LYS A 38 -6.67 -17.36 -4.41
N GLY A 39 -7.92 -17.39 -4.85
CA GLY A 39 -8.99 -18.21 -4.28
C GLY A 39 -9.60 -17.67 -2.98
N LYS A 40 -9.16 -16.48 -2.50
CA LYS A 40 -9.61 -15.91 -1.23
C LYS A 40 -10.27 -14.53 -1.43
N GLU A 41 -9.54 -13.61 -2.03
CA GLU A 41 -9.97 -12.22 -2.18
C GLU A 41 -9.34 -11.56 -3.40
N ALA A 42 -9.94 -10.49 -3.88
CA ALA A 42 -9.37 -9.62 -4.90
C ALA A 42 -8.19 -8.81 -4.35
N VAL A 43 -7.37 -8.24 -5.24
CA VAL A 43 -6.24 -7.37 -4.85
C VAL A 43 -6.24 -6.10 -5.68
N LEU A 44 -6.11 -4.94 -5.03
CA LEU A 44 -5.81 -3.66 -5.66
C LEU A 44 -4.41 -3.24 -5.25
N VAL A 45 -3.58 -2.87 -6.22
CA VAL A 45 -2.24 -2.32 -5.97
C VAL A 45 -2.19 -0.90 -6.51
N ASN A 46 -1.87 0.06 -5.63
CA ASN A 46 -1.67 1.46 -6.00
C ASN A 46 -0.19 1.80 -5.92
N PHE A 47 0.38 2.26 -7.04
CA PHE A 47 1.76 2.72 -7.16
C PHE A 47 1.80 4.24 -7.03
N TRP A 48 2.68 4.74 -6.16
CA TRP A 48 2.77 6.14 -5.78
C TRP A 48 4.20 6.56 -5.48
N ALA A 49 4.45 7.85 -5.26
CA ALA A 49 5.71 8.38 -4.76
C ALA A 49 5.49 9.63 -3.91
N THR A 50 6.41 9.92 -3.00
CA THR A 50 6.36 11.11 -2.14
C THR A 50 6.50 12.44 -2.89
N THR A 51 6.99 12.41 -4.11
CA THR A 51 7.14 13.56 -5.01
C THR A 51 6.00 13.70 -6.02
N CYS A 52 5.04 12.77 -6.02
CA CYS A 52 3.92 12.73 -6.94
C CYS A 52 2.70 13.44 -6.32
N ALA A 53 2.48 14.71 -6.67
CA ALA A 53 1.38 15.51 -6.12
C ALA A 53 -0.01 14.88 -6.33
N PRO A 54 -0.40 14.38 -7.52
CA PRO A 54 -1.68 13.71 -7.69
C PRO A 54 -1.80 12.42 -6.87
N CYS A 55 -0.68 11.67 -6.65
CA CYS A 55 -0.68 10.52 -5.76
C CYS A 55 -1.06 10.91 -4.32
N LEU A 56 -0.39 11.95 -3.79
CA LEU A 56 -0.62 12.42 -2.42
C LEU A 56 -2.05 12.93 -2.22
N LYS A 57 -2.68 13.44 -3.27
CA LYS A 57 -4.06 13.94 -3.25
C LYS A 57 -5.09 12.81 -3.17
N GLU A 58 -4.92 11.71 -3.93
CA GLU A 58 -5.87 10.59 -3.90
C GLU A 58 -5.64 9.63 -2.72
N PHE A 59 -4.43 9.61 -2.16
CA PHE A 59 -3.99 8.63 -1.17
C PHE A 59 -4.91 8.49 0.05
N PRO A 60 -5.36 9.58 0.72
CA PRO A 60 -6.26 9.49 1.88
C PRO A 60 -7.57 8.75 1.57
N MET A 61 -8.10 8.96 0.37
CA MET A 61 -9.32 8.28 -0.10
C MET A 61 -9.08 6.78 -0.28
N ILE A 62 -7.91 6.38 -0.81
CA ILE A 62 -7.59 4.95 -0.97
C ILE A 62 -7.40 4.28 0.39
N VAL A 63 -6.80 4.98 1.37
CA VAL A 63 -6.69 4.49 2.75
C VAL A 63 -8.08 4.30 3.38
N GLU A 64 -9.00 5.24 3.15
CA GLU A 64 -10.41 5.10 3.58
C GLU A 64 -11.05 3.84 2.97
N LEU A 65 -10.86 3.63 1.66
CA LEU A 65 -11.36 2.44 0.95
C LEU A 65 -10.72 1.15 1.48
N SER A 66 -9.42 1.16 1.76
CA SER A 66 -8.72 0.01 2.36
C SER A 66 -9.34 -0.39 3.70
N ASN A 67 -9.65 0.59 4.55
CA ASN A 67 -10.31 0.34 5.83
C ASN A 67 -11.77 -0.13 5.66
N LYS A 68 -12.49 0.44 4.69
CA LYS A 68 -13.89 0.09 4.40
C LYS A 68 -14.06 -1.34 3.88
N TYR A 69 -13.14 -1.78 3.03
CA TYR A 69 -13.27 -3.06 2.32
C TYR A 69 -12.38 -4.18 2.87
N LYS A 70 -11.58 -3.95 3.93
CA LYS A 70 -10.62 -4.92 4.50
C LYS A 70 -11.20 -6.31 4.79
N ASP A 71 -12.49 -6.38 5.15
CA ASP A 71 -13.19 -7.63 5.48
C ASP A 71 -14.23 -8.00 4.40
N ASN A 72 -14.20 -7.35 3.25
CA ASN A 72 -15.19 -7.44 2.19
C ASN A 72 -14.62 -7.96 0.87
N GLY A 73 -13.63 -8.85 0.93
CA GLY A 73 -13.15 -9.61 -0.22
C GLY A 73 -12.15 -8.90 -1.12
N ILE A 74 -11.50 -7.83 -0.65
CA ILE A 74 -10.37 -7.21 -1.35
C ILE A 74 -9.26 -6.78 -0.40
N LYS A 75 -8.01 -7.04 -0.79
CA LYS A 75 -6.80 -6.49 -0.19
C LYS A 75 -6.30 -5.30 -1.00
N ILE A 76 -5.96 -4.20 -0.34
CA ILE A 76 -5.32 -3.04 -0.98
C ILE A 76 -3.86 -2.96 -0.52
N TYR A 77 -2.95 -2.91 -1.48
CA TYR A 77 -1.51 -2.69 -1.29
C TYR A 77 -1.08 -1.33 -1.83
N PHE A 78 -0.19 -0.69 -1.09
CA PHE A 78 0.50 0.51 -1.54
C PHE A 78 1.95 0.15 -1.86
N VAL A 79 2.42 0.56 -3.03
CA VAL A 79 3.80 0.36 -3.48
C VAL A 79 4.39 1.72 -3.80
N THR A 80 5.32 2.20 -2.99
CA THR A 80 6.05 3.42 -3.36
C THR A 80 7.15 3.10 -4.35
N THR A 81 7.27 3.94 -5.38
CA THR A 81 8.36 3.89 -6.37
C THR A 81 9.47 4.89 -6.03
N ASP A 82 9.44 5.47 -4.83
CA ASP A 82 10.53 6.33 -4.35
C ASP A 82 11.86 5.56 -4.34
N TRP A 83 12.95 6.27 -4.57
CA TRP A 83 14.28 5.73 -4.36
C TRP A 83 14.54 5.49 -2.87
N MET A 84 15.45 4.59 -2.54
CA MET A 84 15.74 4.22 -1.14
C MET A 84 16.15 5.41 -0.28
N ASP A 85 16.78 6.45 -0.85
CA ASP A 85 17.11 7.71 -0.16
C ASP A 85 15.88 8.46 0.35
N TYR A 86 14.70 8.20 -0.21
CA TYR A 86 13.43 8.79 0.22
C TYR A 86 12.58 7.87 1.11
N LYS A 87 13.11 6.72 1.50
CA LYS A 87 12.39 5.73 2.33
C LYS A 87 11.80 6.33 3.60
N ASP A 88 12.58 7.13 4.32
CA ASP A 88 12.11 7.76 5.57
C ASP A 88 10.96 8.76 5.33
N ARG A 89 10.96 9.44 4.18
CA ARG A 89 9.85 10.31 3.78
C ARG A 89 8.59 9.51 3.47
N ALA A 90 8.74 8.36 2.79
CA ALA A 90 7.63 7.44 2.53
C ALA A 90 7.06 6.89 3.84
N ILE A 91 7.90 6.45 4.78
CA ILE A 91 7.48 6.00 6.11
C ILE A 91 6.69 7.09 6.83
N ALA A 92 7.22 8.30 6.94
CA ALA A 92 6.54 9.41 7.61
C ALA A 92 5.19 9.75 6.97
N PHE A 93 5.09 9.65 5.65
CA PHE A 93 3.82 9.85 4.94
C PHE A 93 2.82 8.75 5.23
N LEU A 94 3.23 7.47 5.15
CA LEU A 94 2.37 6.31 5.44
C LEU A 94 1.83 6.33 6.88
N GLU A 95 2.67 6.68 7.86
CA GLU A 95 2.27 6.88 9.25
C GLU A 95 1.21 7.97 9.38
N LYS A 96 1.47 9.13 8.77
CA LYS A 96 0.53 10.27 8.78
C LYS A 96 -0.82 9.90 8.15
N GLN A 97 -0.83 9.04 7.14
CA GLN A 97 -2.06 8.57 6.48
C GLN A 97 -2.76 7.43 7.24
N GLY A 98 -2.16 6.89 8.30
CA GLY A 98 -2.73 5.80 9.09
C GLY A 98 -2.80 4.46 8.32
N VAL A 99 -1.85 4.22 7.42
CA VAL A 99 -1.73 2.95 6.68
C VAL A 99 -1.44 1.81 7.67
N LYS A 100 -2.03 0.63 7.42
CA LYS A 100 -1.89 -0.57 8.28
C LYS A 100 -1.46 -1.79 7.47
N GLY A 101 -0.74 -2.69 8.14
CA GLY A 101 -0.32 -3.96 7.56
C GLY A 101 0.90 -3.83 6.66
N VAL A 102 1.04 -4.73 5.69
CA VAL A 102 2.19 -4.75 4.77
C VAL A 102 1.99 -3.76 3.64
N THR A 103 3.02 -2.96 3.38
CA THR A 103 3.15 -2.05 2.23
C THR A 103 4.56 -2.19 1.64
N PHE A 104 4.80 -1.66 0.46
CA PHE A 104 6.04 -1.95 -0.26
C PHE A 104 6.75 -0.70 -0.75
N ILE A 105 8.08 -0.81 -0.85
CA ILE A 105 8.94 0.09 -1.61
C ILE A 105 9.61 -0.70 -2.73
N LYS A 106 9.56 -0.16 -3.95
CA LYS A 106 10.19 -0.76 -5.11
C LYS A 106 11.70 -0.92 -4.87
N GLU A 107 12.23 -2.11 -5.13
CA GLU A 107 13.68 -2.35 -5.13
C GLU A 107 14.38 -1.45 -6.16
N GLU A 108 15.57 -0.99 -5.83
CA GLU A 108 16.39 -0.24 -6.77
C GLU A 108 16.78 -1.11 -7.96
N GLY A 109 16.80 -0.51 -9.14
CA GLY A 109 17.11 -1.23 -10.37
C GLY A 109 16.58 -0.50 -11.61
N ASN A 110 16.40 -1.23 -12.70
CA ASN A 110 15.87 -0.67 -13.94
C ASN A 110 14.37 -0.47 -13.85
N ASP A 111 13.93 0.79 -13.79
CA ASP A 111 12.51 1.15 -13.68
C ASP A 111 11.68 0.62 -14.86
N ASN A 112 12.19 0.68 -16.10
CA ASN A 112 11.46 0.18 -17.26
C ASN A 112 11.20 -1.33 -17.17
N ASN A 113 12.16 -2.10 -16.63
CA ASN A 113 11.97 -3.54 -16.44
C ASN A 113 10.91 -3.81 -15.38
N PHE A 114 10.92 -3.06 -14.27
CA PHE A 114 9.90 -3.17 -13.23
C PHE A 114 8.51 -2.82 -13.77
N ILE A 115 8.38 -1.67 -14.44
CA ILE A 115 7.12 -1.18 -15.01
C ILE A 115 6.50 -2.22 -15.95
N ARG A 116 7.27 -2.71 -16.94
CA ARG A 116 6.80 -3.74 -17.88
C ARG A 116 6.45 -5.06 -17.20
N ALA A 117 7.22 -5.45 -16.18
CA ALA A 117 6.94 -6.68 -15.44
C ALA A 117 5.66 -6.59 -14.60
N ILE A 118 5.23 -5.38 -14.21
CA ILE A 118 3.94 -5.16 -13.55
C ILE A 118 2.79 -5.17 -14.57
N ASN A 119 2.90 -4.37 -15.64
CA ASN A 119 1.90 -4.31 -16.70
C ASN A 119 2.49 -3.64 -17.95
N ASP A 120 2.35 -4.27 -19.13
CA ASP A 120 2.87 -3.75 -20.38
C ASP A 120 2.19 -2.45 -20.84
N ASP A 121 0.97 -2.19 -20.37
CA ASP A 121 0.22 -0.96 -20.67
C ASP A 121 0.59 0.21 -19.74
N TRP A 122 1.40 -0.03 -18.69
CA TRP A 122 1.84 1.03 -17.80
C TRP A 122 2.98 1.84 -18.42
N SER A 123 2.76 3.13 -18.67
CA SER A 123 3.78 4.02 -19.23
C SER A 123 4.87 4.44 -18.23
N GLY A 124 4.67 4.16 -16.93
CA GLY A 124 5.49 4.67 -15.84
C GLY A 124 4.92 5.93 -15.17
N ALA A 125 3.81 6.47 -15.70
CA ALA A 125 3.14 7.61 -15.09
C ALA A 125 2.50 7.21 -13.75
N LEU A 126 2.53 8.14 -12.78
CA LEU A 126 1.96 7.98 -11.45
C LEU A 126 0.81 8.98 -11.20
N PRO A 127 -0.13 8.63 -10.33
CA PRO A 127 -0.33 7.29 -9.75
C PRO A 127 -0.73 6.25 -10.79
N PHE A 128 -0.37 5.00 -10.54
CA PHE A 128 -0.85 3.86 -11.31
C PHE A 128 -1.59 2.90 -10.39
N THR A 129 -2.74 2.41 -10.82
CA THR A 129 -3.52 1.42 -10.07
C THR A 129 -3.82 0.23 -10.96
N ILE A 130 -3.65 -0.98 -10.42
CA ILE A 130 -4.01 -2.24 -11.06
C ILE A 130 -4.84 -3.10 -10.11
N VAL A 131 -5.86 -3.78 -10.64
CA VAL A 131 -6.82 -4.53 -9.86
C VAL A 131 -6.94 -5.95 -10.39
N PHE A 132 -6.86 -6.91 -9.48
CA PHE A 132 -6.96 -8.34 -9.74
C PHE A 132 -8.21 -8.91 -9.07
N ASP A 133 -8.90 -9.83 -9.75
CA ASP A 133 -9.96 -10.65 -9.14
C ASP A 133 -9.38 -11.70 -8.18
N LYS A 134 -10.26 -12.44 -7.51
CA LYS A 134 -9.88 -13.55 -6.62
C LYS A 134 -9.22 -14.73 -7.35
N ASN A 135 -9.29 -14.79 -8.69
CA ASN A 135 -8.63 -15.80 -9.49
C ASN A 135 -7.22 -15.36 -9.93
N GLY A 136 -6.85 -14.11 -9.65
CA GLY A 136 -5.58 -13.50 -10.02
C GLY A 136 -5.57 -12.93 -11.44
N ASN A 137 -6.72 -12.76 -12.10
CA ASN A 137 -6.82 -12.09 -13.38
C ASN A 137 -6.91 -10.58 -13.21
N ILE A 138 -6.25 -9.82 -14.08
CA ILE A 138 -6.40 -8.38 -14.12
C ILE A 138 -7.82 -8.03 -14.60
N THR A 139 -8.58 -7.31 -13.77
CA THR A 139 -9.94 -6.85 -14.10
C THR A 139 -9.98 -5.40 -14.52
N ASP A 140 -8.96 -4.62 -14.11
CA ASP A 140 -8.88 -3.19 -14.39
C ASP A 140 -7.48 -2.64 -14.13
N HIS A 141 -7.10 -1.54 -14.81
CA HIS A 141 -5.92 -0.73 -14.49
C HIS A 141 -6.09 0.69 -15.05
N TRP A 142 -5.37 1.65 -14.49
CA TRP A 142 -5.34 3.03 -14.99
C TRP A 142 -4.16 3.82 -14.44
N GLU A 143 -3.78 4.82 -15.19
CA GLU A 143 -2.85 5.87 -14.78
C GLU A 143 -3.61 7.14 -14.40
N MET A 144 -2.90 8.03 -13.69
CA MET A 144 -3.40 9.31 -13.19
C MET A 144 -4.47 9.19 -12.09
N GLU A 145 -4.57 10.25 -11.29
CA GLU A 145 -5.53 10.29 -10.17
C GLU A 145 -6.97 10.05 -10.64
N LYS A 146 -7.73 9.34 -9.81
CA LYS A 146 -9.16 9.10 -10.01
C LYS A 146 -9.94 9.42 -8.74
N ASP A 147 -11.22 9.64 -8.93
CA ASP A 147 -12.15 9.86 -7.83
C ASP A 147 -12.56 8.55 -7.15
N LYS A 148 -13.22 8.69 -6.01
CA LYS A 148 -13.71 7.56 -5.20
C LYS A 148 -14.66 6.65 -5.98
N THR A 149 -15.48 7.20 -6.84
CA THR A 149 -16.47 6.44 -7.64
C THR A 149 -15.77 5.46 -8.57
N ARG A 150 -14.66 5.90 -9.21
CA ARG A 150 -13.85 5.05 -10.09
C ARG A 150 -13.23 3.89 -9.33
N PHE A 151 -12.64 4.15 -8.16
CA PHE A 151 -12.06 3.12 -7.30
C PHE A 151 -13.11 2.13 -6.81
N GLU A 152 -14.23 2.62 -6.28
CA GLU A 152 -15.31 1.75 -5.78
C GLU A 152 -15.91 0.86 -6.88
N SER A 153 -16.06 1.38 -8.09
CA SER A 153 -16.52 0.60 -9.24
C SER A 153 -15.56 -0.56 -9.57
N ALA A 154 -14.25 -0.28 -9.62
CA ALA A 154 -13.24 -1.31 -9.89
C ALA A 154 -13.17 -2.35 -8.76
N ILE A 155 -13.25 -1.92 -7.49
CA ILE A 155 -13.26 -2.80 -6.32
C ILE A 155 -14.46 -3.75 -6.39
N LYS A 156 -15.66 -3.23 -6.59
CA LYS A 156 -16.89 -4.05 -6.68
C LYS A 156 -16.80 -5.06 -7.82
N LYS A 157 -16.38 -4.62 -9.02
CA LYS A 157 -16.18 -5.51 -10.16
C LYS A 157 -15.24 -6.67 -9.83
N ALA A 158 -14.10 -6.40 -9.16
CA ALA A 158 -13.11 -7.40 -8.83
C ALA A 158 -13.59 -8.40 -7.75
N ILE A 159 -14.40 -7.95 -6.80
CA ILE A 159 -14.99 -8.80 -5.75
C ILE A 159 -16.04 -9.75 -6.35
N GLU A 160 -16.83 -9.26 -7.31
CA GLU A 160 -17.94 -10.00 -7.94
C GLU A 160 -17.47 -10.99 -9.03
N SER A 161 -16.21 -10.87 -9.51
CA SER A 161 -15.58 -11.77 -10.48
C SER A 161 -14.99 -13.00 -9.81
#